data_365e4710fadd03418a3b11d134d4483a
#
_entry.id   365e4710fadd03418a3b11d134d4483a
#
_cell.length_a   1.000
_cell.length_b   1.000
_cell.length_c   1.000
_cell.angle_alpha   90.00
_cell.angle_beta   90.00
_cell.angle_gamma   90.00
#
_symmetry.space_group_name_H-M   'P 1'
#
loop_
_entity.id
_entity.type
_entity.pdbx_description
1 polymer ?
#
loop_
_entity_poly.entity_id
_entity_poly.type
_entity_poly.pdbx_seq_one_letter_code
_entity_poly.pdbx_strand_id
1 'polypeptide(L)'
;MGDPKGFMKYPREGPKRKPVELRVLDWKEMYEPISEDKLKIQGARCMDCGVPFCQGNTGCPVVNLIPEWNDLVYRGRWKDALKALHTTNNFPEFTGRL
;
A
#
# COMPACT_ATOMS: atom_id res chain seq x y z
N MET A 1 1.46 -11.44 -8.18
CA MET A 1 1.30 -10.40 -9.21
C MET A 1 -0.15 -9.96 -9.30
N GLY A 2 -0.43 -8.67 -9.19
CA GLY A 2 -1.78 -8.15 -9.36
C GLY A 2 -2.25 -8.29 -10.82
N ASP A 3 -2.73 -7.22 -11.42
CA ASP A 3 -3.02 -7.19 -12.85
C ASP A 3 -1.77 -6.69 -13.59
N PRO A 4 -1.17 -7.45 -14.52
CA PRO A 4 0.03 -7.03 -15.25
C PRO A 4 -0.13 -5.70 -16.01
N LYS A 5 -1.36 -5.35 -16.37
CA LYS A 5 -1.70 -4.10 -17.03
C LYS A 5 -2.46 -3.12 -16.14
N GLY A 6 -2.54 -3.39 -14.85
CA GLY A 6 -3.30 -2.58 -13.91
C GLY A 6 -2.83 -1.12 -13.86
N PHE A 7 -1.52 -0.90 -13.93
CA PHE A 7 -0.94 0.44 -13.95
C PHE A 7 -1.37 1.27 -15.19
N MET A 8 -1.77 0.61 -16.26
CA MET A 8 -2.31 1.27 -17.46
C MET A 8 -3.81 1.49 -17.39
N LYS A 9 -4.55 0.60 -16.73
CA LYS A 9 -6.00 0.65 -16.61
C LYS A 9 -6.47 1.61 -15.54
N TYR A 10 -5.75 1.70 -14.43
CA TYR A 10 -6.16 2.42 -13.23
C TYR A 10 -5.18 3.55 -12.92
N PRO A 11 -5.67 4.77 -12.71
CA PRO A 11 -4.82 5.88 -12.27
C PRO A 11 -4.37 5.68 -10.82
N ARG A 12 -3.25 6.29 -10.47
CA ARG A 12 -2.80 6.33 -9.08
C ARG A 12 -3.71 7.24 -8.27
N GLU A 13 -4.22 6.75 -7.15
CA GLU A 13 -5.10 7.49 -6.26
C GLU A 13 -4.68 7.25 -4.81
N GLY A 14 -4.31 8.31 -4.10
CA GLY A 14 -3.97 8.26 -2.69
C GLY A 14 -5.13 8.69 -1.79
N PRO A 15 -4.98 8.55 -0.46
CA PRO A 15 -5.96 9.05 0.48
C PRO A 15 -6.02 10.57 0.46
N LYS A 16 -7.22 11.12 0.61
CA LYS A 16 -7.42 12.55 0.76
C LYS A 16 -7.07 12.98 2.18
N ARG A 17 -6.50 14.16 2.31
CA ARG A 17 -6.26 14.78 3.61
C ARG A 17 -7.48 15.60 4.03
N LYS A 18 -7.78 15.58 5.32
CA LYS A 18 -8.80 16.48 5.87
C LYS A 18 -8.36 17.94 5.69
N PRO A 19 -9.31 18.88 5.54
CA PRO A 19 -8.98 20.32 5.49
C PRO A 19 -8.16 20.75 6.70
N VAL A 20 -7.24 21.69 6.50
CA VAL A 20 -6.34 22.17 7.56
C VAL A 20 -7.12 22.70 8.77
N GLU A 21 -8.21 23.40 8.53
CA GLU A 21 -9.09 23.97 9.57
C GLU A 21 -9.64 22.89 10.51
N LEU A 22 -9.97 21.70 9.98
CA LEU A 22 -10.45 20.58 10.78
C LEU A 22 -9.31 19.83 11.47
N ARG A 23 -8.14 19.77 10.84
CA ARG A 23 -7.00 19.04 11.40
C ARG A 23 -6.42 19.70 12.64
N VAL A 24 -6.46 21.03 12.72
CA VAL A 24 -5.94 21.76 13.90
C VAL A 24 -6.84 21.69 15.12
N LEU A 25 -8.08 21.19 14.95
CA LEU A 25 -9.05 21.08 16.06
C LEU A 25 -8.86 19.81 16.90
N ASP A 26 -8.18 18.80 16.40
CA ASP A 26 -7.97 17.54 17.12
C ASP A 26 -6.59 16.92 16.81
N TRP A 27 -6.29 15.82 17.49
CA TRP A 27 -5.06 15.03 17.33
C TRP A 27 -5.33 13.69 16.63
N LYS A 28 -6.46 13.58 15.93
CA LYS A 28 -6.86 12.36 15.25
C LYS A 28 -6.21 12.23 13.88
N GLU A 29 -6.54 11.14 13.21
CA GLU A 29 -6.05 10.82 11.87
C GLU A 29 -6.32 11.97 10.87
N MET A 30 -5.28 12.40 10.15
CA MET A 30 -5.38 13.49 9.18
C MET A 30 -5.89 13.06 7.81
N TYR A 31 -5.79 11.77 7.50
CA TYR A 31 -6.26 11.23 6.23
C TYR A 31 -7.68 10.72 6.33
N GLU A 32 -8.44 10.92 5.26
CA GLU A 32 -9.77 10.31 5.13
C GLU A 32 -9.62 8.82 4.80
N PRO A 33 -10.52 7.95 5.31
CA PRO A 33 -10.50 6.53 4.98
C PRO A 33 -10.67 6.29 3.48
N ILE A 34 -9.91 5.33 2.94
CA ILE A 34 -10.07 4.86 1.56
C ILE A 34 -10.97 3.63 1.58
N SER A 35 -11.89 3.52 0.62
CA SER A 35 -12.75 2.34 0.48
C SER A 35 -11.92 1.10 0.12
N GLU A 36 -12.41 -0.07 0.53
CA GLU A 36 -11.74 -1.34 0.24
C GLU A 36 -11.61 -1.58 -1.27
N ASP A 37 -12.63 -1.22 -2.05
CA ASP A 37 -12.60 -1.35 -3.52
C ASP A 37 -11.48 -0.51 -4.14
N LYS A 38 -11.29 0.71 -3.68
CA LYS A 38 -10.19 1.57 -4.14
C LYS A 38 -8.84 0.99 -3.76
N LEU A 39 -8.69 0.42 -2.57
CA LEU A 39 -7.45 -0.23 -2.14
C LEU A 39 -7.13 -1.45 -3.01
N LYS A 40 -8.12 -2.25 -3.37
CA LYS A 40 -7.95 -3.37 -4.30
C LYS A 40 -7.47 -2.91 -5.66
N ILE A 41 -8.05 -1.85 -6.21
CA ILE A 41 -7.65 -1.24 -7.48
C ILE A 41 -6.21 -0.75 -7.41
N GLN A 42 -5.82 -0.08 -6.34
CA GLN A 42 -4.44 0.39 -6.17
C GLN A 42 -3.46 -0.78 -6.03
N GLY A 43 -3.84 -1.84 -5.33
CA GLY A 43 -3.05 -3.07 -5.24
C GLY A 43 -2.85 -3.74 -6.61
N ALA A 44 -3.87 -3.69 -7.47
CA ALA A 44 -3.81 -4.25 -8.82
C ALA A 44 -2.76 -3.56 -9.72
N ARG A 45 -2.36 -2.35 -9.40
CA ARG A 45 -1.36 -1.60 -10.19
C ARG A 45 0.05 -2.17 -10.07
N CYS A 46 0.31 -3.00 -9.08
CA CYS A 46 1.61 -3.66 -8.93
C CYS A 46 1.77 -4.74 -10.01
N MET A 47 2.73 -4.56 -10.90
CA MET A 47 2.99 -5.50 -11.99
C MET A 47 4.10 -6.53 -11.69
N ASP A 48 4.60 -6.54 -10.46
CA ASP A 48 5.70 -7.44 -10.06
C ASP A 48 6.84 -7.44 -11.09
N CYS A 49 7.44 -6.28 -11.30
CA CYS A 49 8.30 -6.01 -12.46
C CYS A 49 9.67 -6.70 -12.46
N GLY A 50 9.97 -7.57 -11.51
CA GLY A 50 11.19 -8.37 -11.47
C GLY A 50 12.48 -7.60 -11.18
N VAL A 51 12.57 -6.32 -11.59
CA VAL A 51 13.66 -5.40 -11.22
C VAL A 51 13.02 -4.16 -10.60
N PRO A 52 12.34 -4.34 -9.48
CA PRO A 52 11.52 -3.30 -8.90
C PRO A 52 12.33 -2.27 -8.13
N PHE A 53 11.86 -1.04 -8.14
CA PHE A 53 12.38 -0.02 -7.25
C PHE A 53 12.05 -0.29 -5.77
N CYS A 54 11.08 -1.16 -5.50
CA CYS A 54 10.68 -1.54 -4.14
C CYS A 54 11.47 -2.71 -3.55
N GLN A 55 12.20 -3.47 -4.37
CA GLN A 55 13.00 -4.62 -3.97
C GLN A 55 14.43 -4.52 -4.51
N GLY A 56 15.30 -5.44 -4.09
CA GLY A 56 16.69 -5.45 -4.52
C GLY A 56 17.57 -4.47 -3.76
N ASN A 57 18.76 -4.19 -4.29
CA ASN A 57 19.79 -3.40 -3.60
C ASN A 57 19.39 -1.94 -3.37
N THR A 58 18.52 -1.40 -4.20
CA THR A 58 18.07 0.00 -4.15
C THR A 58 16.63 0.13 -3.60
N GLY A 59 16.05 -0.98 -3.20
CA GLY A 59 14.66 -1.03 -2.72
C GLY A 59 14.52 -0.87 -1.21
N CYS A 60 13.48 -1.50 -0.67
CA CYS A 60 13.17 -1.44 0.74
C CYS A 60 14.30 -2.02 1.61
N PRO A 61 14.86 -1.26 2.57
CA PRO A 61 15.97 -1.76 3.42
C PRO A 61 15.64 -2.99 4.26
N VAL A 62 14.38 -3.16 4.65
CA VAL A 62 13.92 -4.32 5.42
C VAL A 62 13.43 -5.45 4.53
N VAL A 63 13.59 -5.32 3.22
CA VAL A 63 13.23 -6.34 2.22
C VAL A 63 11.76 -6.75 2.32
N ASN A 64 10.86 -5.79 2.40
CA ASN A 64 9.43 -6.05 2.44
C ASN A 64 8.95 -6.74 1.15
N LEU A 65 7.98 -7.65 1.31
CA LEU A 65 7.38 -8.41 0.21
C LEU A 65 6.29 -7.59 -0.49
N ILE A 66 6.65 -6.42 -1.01
CA ILE A 66 5.70 -5.43 -1.53
C ILE A 66 4.83 -5.95 -2.68
N PRO A 67 5.38 -6.58 -3.74
CA PRO A 67 4.55 -7.13 -4.80
C PRO A 67 3.58 -8.21 -4.31
N GLU A 68 4.03 -9.02 -3.36
CA GLU A 68 3.24 -10.13 -2.82
C GLU A 68 2.03 -9.64 -2.04
N TRP A 69 2.22 -8.70 -1.11
CA TRP A 69 1.06 -8.17 -0.38
C TRP A 69 0.12 -7.34 -1.26
N ASN A 70 0.63 -6.65 -2.28
CA ASN A 70 -0.22 -5.96 -3.24
C ASN A 70 -1.14 -6.92 -3.99
N ASP A 71 -0.63 -8.07 -4.41
CA ASP A 71 -1.43 -9.11 -5.04
C ASP A 71 -2.50 -9.66 -4.08
N LEU A 72 -2.13 -9.91 -2.83
CA LEU A 72 -3.05 -10.40 -1.81
C LEU A 72 -4.16 -9.39 -1.51
N VAL A 73 -3.85 -8.10 -1.45
CA VAL A 73 -4.84 -7.04 -1.28
C VAL A 73 -5.77 -6.98 -2.50
N TYR A 74 -5.25 -7.06 -3.70
CA TYR A 74 -6.04 -7.10 -4.92
C TYR A 74 -7.04 -8.27 -4.92
N ARG A 75 -6.62 -9.43 -4.44
CA ARG A 75 -7.47 -10.63 -4.34
C ARG A 75 -8.42 -10.62 -3.14
N GLY A 76 -8.36 -9.60 -2.29
CA GLY A 76 -9.17 -9.49 -1.09
C GLY A 76 -8.72 -10.38 0.07
N ARG A 77 -7.51 -10.93 0.03
CA ARG A 77 -6.94 -11.80 1.06
C ARG A 77 -6.19 -10.99 2.12
N TRP A 78 -6.91 -10.16 2.85
CA TRP A 78 -6.33 -9.21 3.81
C TRP A 78 -5.53 -9.84 4.94
N LYS A 79 -5.98 -10.98 5.48
CA LYS A 79 -5.25 -11.68 6.53
C LYS A 79 -3.89 -12.20 6.05
N ASP A 80 -3.85 -12.72 4.85
CA ASP A 80 -2.60 -13.21 4.25
C ASP A 80 -1.68 -12.05 3.88
N ALA A 81 -2.23 -10.94 3.41
CA ALA A 81 -1.48 -9.71 3.17
C ALA A 81 -0.84 -9.18 4.45
N LEU A 82 -1.58 -9.19 5.56
CA LEU A 82 -1.06 -8.79 6.87
C LEU A 82 0.08 -9.70 7.33
N LYS A 83 -0.05 -11.01 7.14
CA LYS A 83 1.03 -11.96 7.46
C LYS A 83 2.27 -11.69 6.63
N ALA A 84 2.12 -11.45 5.33
CA ALA A 84 3.23 -11.11 4.45
C ALA A 84 3.92 -9.80 4.89
N LEU A 85 3.16 -8.79 5.26
CA LEU A 85 3.67 -7.52 5.77
C LEU A 85 4.49 -7.71 7.05
N HIS A 86 3.99 -8.48 8.01
CA HIS A 86 4.65 -8.70 9.29
C HIS A 86 5.82 -9.69 9.23
N THR A 87 6.01 -10.39 8.14
CA THR A 87 7.13 -11.33 7.98
C THR A 87 8.48 -10.62 8.07
N THR A 88 8.59 -9.42 7.54
CA THR A 88 9.84 -8.66 7.45
C THR A 88 9.85 -7.39 8.27
N ASN A 89 8.70 -6.89 8.72
CA ASN A 89 8.58 -5.62 9.41
C ASN A 89 7.65 -5.73 10.62
N ASN A 90 8.18 -5.47 11.81
CA ASN A 90 7.41 -5.51 13.05
C ASN A 90 6.64 -4.21 13.32
N PHE A 91 6.99 -3.11 12.65
CA PHE A 91 6.43 -1.79 12.89
C PHE A 91 5.95 -1.12 11.58
N PRO A 92 5.12 -1.80 10.76
CA PRO A 92 4.73 -1.24 9.47
C PRO A 92 3.89 0.03 9.60
N GLU A 93 3.15 0.21 10.68
CA GLU A 93 2.35 1.40 10.91
C GLU A 93 3.24 2.64 11.09
N PHE A 94 4.31 2.54 11.85
CA PHE A 94 5.25 3.65 12.01
C PHE A 94 5.97 3.97 10.70
N THR A 95 6.50 2.97 10.02
CA THR A 95 7.25 3.17 8.77
C THR A 95 6.36 3.63 7.62
N GLY A 96 5.08 3.29 7.64
CA GLY A 96 4.14 3.69 6.60
C GLY A 96 3.55 5.08 6.80
N ARG A 97 3.44 5.55 8.04
CA ARG A 97 2.85 6.87 8.36
C ARG A 97 3.88 8.00 8.46
N LEU A 98 5.12 7.69 8.78
CA LEU A 98 6.21 8.65 8.92
C LEU A 98 7.10 8.70 7.69
#